data_a11d50bb5449c715a56ea4ad05529444
#
_entry.id   a11d50bb5449c715a56ea4ad05529444
#
_cell.length_a   1.000
_cell.length_b   1.000
_cell.length_c   1.000
_cell.angle_alpha   90.00
_cell.angle_beta   90.00
_cell.angle_gamma   90.00
#
_symmetry.space_group_name_H-M   'P 1'
#
loop_
_entity.id
_entity.type
_entity.pdbx_description
1 polymer ?
#
loop_
_entity_poly.entity_id
_entity_poly.type
_entity_poly.pdbx_seq_one_letter_code
_entity_poly.pdbx_strand_id
1 'polypeptide(L)'
;CDWSSDVCSSDLGAEVVVTPTDAGPDDPRSYYQVAERLAKAIPGGYRPNQYDNPNGPESHYHTTGPEIWEASDHQVTHFVAGIGTGGTISGTGRYLKEASDGAVQVIGADPEGSIYSNPNDVHQYSIEGVGEDFYPKAFDRELPDEIVQVNDAEAFEMTRRLAAEEGLLVGGSSGMAVTAALKYAREHDLDEDQLVVVLLPDSGRSYMEKIFNDDWMRANGFADVVERTSKPSLAERYL
;
A
#
# COMPACT_ATOMS: atom_id res chain seq x y z
N CYS A 1 2.16 -14.56 3.53
CA CYS A 1 1.58 -14.16 2.24
C CYS A 1 1.69 -15.27 1.27
N ASP A 2 0.60 -15.79 0.82
CA ASP A 2 0.59 -16.78 -0.24
C ASP A 2 0.54 -16.10 -1.61
N TRP A 3 1.54 -15.28 -1.85
CA TRP A 3 1.78 -14.64 -3.16
C TRP A 3 2.08 -15.66 -4.25
N SER A 4 2.30 -16.91 -3.84
CA SER A 4 2.66 -18.00 -4.75
C SER A 4 1.47 -18.55 -5.53
N SER A 5 0.25 -18.31 -5.08
CA SER A 5 -0.95 -18.81 -5.78
C SER A 5 -1.49 -17.88 -6.83
N ASP A 6 -1.09 -16.61 -6.81
CA ASP A 6 -1.54 -15.66 -7.81
C ASP A 6 -0.58 -15.60 -9.00
N VAL A 7 -1.07 -16.31 -10.00
CA VAL A 7 -0.97 -15.98 -11.42
C VAL A 7 0.31 -15.28 -11.87
N CYS A 8 1.45 -15.42 -11.63
CA CYS A 8 2.37 -14.66 -12.44
C CYS A 8 3.60 -15.43 -12.81
N SER A 9 4.43 -15.75 -11.84
CA SER A 9 5.77 -16.19 -12.16
C SER A 9 5.79 -17.66 -12.53
N SER A 10 5.12 -18.51 -11.74
CA SER A 10 5.10 -19.96 -12.01
C SER A 10 4.29 -20.32 -13.24
N ASP A 11 3.15 -19.65 -13.46
CA ASP A 11 2.29 -19.89 -14.62
C ASP A 11 2.96 -19.47 -15.94
N LEU A 12 3.87 -18.51 -15.86
CA LEU A 12 4.72 -18.08 -16.98
C LEU A 12 6.03 -18.86 -17.08
N GLY A 13 6.21 -19.90 -16.25
CA GLY A 13 7.36 -20.80 -16.30
C GLY A 13 8.58 -20.34 -15.48
N ALA A 14 8.43 -19.38 -14.61
CA ALA A 14 9.49 -19.01 -13.69
C ALA A 14 9.59 -20.00 -12.51
N GLU A 15 10.80 -20.26 -12.04
CA GLU A 15 11.04 -21.01 -10.81
C GLU A 15 10.87 -20.08 -9.61
N VAL A 16 9.95 -20.43 -8.69
CA VAL A 16 9.65 -19.64 -7.48
C VAL A 16 10.35 -20.24 -6.28
N VAL A 17 11.14 -19.44 -5.58
CA VAL A 17 11.78 -19.82 -4.32
C VAL A 17 11.05 -19.14 -3.16
N VAL A 18 10.30 -19.92 -2.39
CA VAL A 18 9.56 -19.43 -1.22
C VAL A 18 10.50 -19.28 -0.02
N THR A 19 10.39 -18.17 0.67
CA THR A 19 11.19 -17.84 1.86
C THR A 19 10.28 -17.56 3.06
N PRO A 20 10.75 -17.73 4.32
CA PRO A 20 9.98 -17.38 5.51
C PRO A 20 9.67 -15.87 5.55
N THR A 21 8.43 -15.51 5.89
CA THR A 21 8.00 -14.10 6.03
C THR A 21 8.45 -13.47 7.35
N ASP A 22 8.71 -14.27 8.37
CA ASP A 22 9.16 -13.87 9.70
C ASP A 22 10.69 -13.71 9.83
N ALA A 23 11.42 -13.95 8.74
CA ALA A 23 12.88 -13.80 8.71
C ALA A 23 13.27 -12.33 8.51
N GLY A 24 13.93 -11.74 9.50
CA GLY A 24 14.44 -10.36 9.41
C GLY A 24 15.47 -10.17 8.31
N PRO A 25 15.77 -8.92 7.91
CA PRO A 25 16.63 -8.62 6.74
C PRO A 25 18.03 -9.27 6.76
N ASP A 26 18.60 -9.45 7.93
CA ASP A 26 19.93 -10.07 8.11
C ASP A 26 19.89 -11.60 8.22
N ASP A 27 18.71 -12.21 8.35
CA ASP A 27 18.58 -13.66 8.38
C ASP A 27 18.92 -14.25 6.99
N PRO A 28 19.85 -15.23 6.91
CA PRO A 28 20.19 -15.85 5.62
C PRO A 28 19.01 -16.51 4.91
N ARG A 29 17.89 -16.78 5.59
CA ARG A 29 16.66 -17.34 5.02
C ARG A 29 15.73 -16.28 4.47
N SER A 30 15.96 -15.00 4.79
CA SER A 30 15.10 -13.90 4.31
C SER A 30 15.12 -13.80 2.79
N TYR A 31 14.06 -13.32 2.21
CA TYR A 31 13.98 -13.08 0.77
C TYR A 31 15.05 -12.09 0.30
N TYR A 32 15.48 -11.16 1.11
CA TYR A 32 16.58 -10.24 0.81
C TYR A 32 17.89 -10.99 0.54
N GLN A 33 18.26 -11.87 1.49
CA GLN A 33 19.51 -12.62 1.43
C GLN A 33 19.46 -13.74 0.38
N VAL A 34 18.30 -14.39 0.22
CA VAL A 34 18.10 -15.43 -0.80
C VAL A 34 18.19 -14.82 -2.20
N ALA A 35 17.51 -13.70 -2.46
CA ALA A 35 17.57 -13.02 -3.76
C ALA A 35 19.00 -12.57 -4.11
N GLU A 36 19.73 -12.04 -3.14
CA GLU A 36 21.12 -11.62 -3.34
C GLU A 36 22.04 -12.80 -3.69
N ARG A 37 21.89 -13.94 -2.98
CA ARG A 37 22.66 -15.17 -3.29
C ARG A 37 22.33 -15.73 -4.66
N LEU A 38 21.04 -15.78 -5.05
CA LEU A 38 20.62 -16.26 -6.35
C LEU A 38 21.13 -15.37 -7.47
N ALA A 39 21.03 -14.04 -7.33
CA ALA A 39 21.56 -13.11 -8.32
C ALA A 39 23.06 -13.26 -8.56
N LYS A 40 23.84 -13.58 -7.51
CA LYS A 40 25.28 -13.85 -7.62
C LYS A 40 25.61 -15.23 -8.16
N ALA A 41 24.80 -16.25 -7.86
CA ALA A 41 25.08 -17.63 -8.24
C ALA A 41 24.67 -17.96 -9.68
N ILE A 42 23.65 -17.30 -10.20
CA ILE A 42 23.12 -17.55 -11.55
C ILE A 42 23.89 -16.69 -12.57
N PRO A 43 24.52 -17.28 -13.60
CA PRO A 43 25.17 -16.51 -14.66
C PRO A 43 24.18 -15.56 -15.35
N GLY A 44 24.46 -14.25 -15.31
CA GLY A 44 23.57 -13.22 -15.82
C GLY A 44 22.41 -12.85 -14.88
N GLY A 45 22.40 -13.40 -13.66
CA GLY A 45 21.39 -13.06 -12.64
C GLY A 45 21.41 -11.57 -12.31
N TYR A 46 20.22 -11.00 -12.18
CA TYR A 46 20.04 -9.58 -11.87
C TYR A 46 19.00 -9.41 -10.76
N ARG A 47 19.31 -8.57 -9.79
CA ARG A 47 18.39 -8.17 -8.72
C ARG A 47 17.97 -6.71 -8.90
N PRO A 48 16.70 -6.42 -9.21
CA PRO A 48 16.21 -5.05 -9.34
C PRO A 48 16.35 -4.20 -8.07
N ASN A 49 16.27 -4.84 -6.89
CA ASN A 49 16.43 -4.24 -5.57
C ASN A 49 15.58 -2.98 -5.36
N GLN A 50 14.27 -3.14 -5.37
CA GLN A 50 13.30 -2.04 -5.27
C GLN A 50 13.49 -1.12 -4.05
N TYR A 51 14.15 -1.59 -3.00
CA TYR A 51 14.41 -0.80 -1.77
C TYR A 51 15.48 0.29 -1.97
N ASP A 52 16.46 0.03 -2.82
CA ASP A 52 17.62 0.91 -3.01
C ASP A 52 17.75 1.45 -4.43
N ASN A 53 16.95 0.93 -5.37
CA ASN A 53 17.08 1.28 -6.78
C ASN A 53 16.44 2.64 -7.07
N PRO A 54 17.20 3.66 -7.49
CA PRO A 54 16.66 4.98 -7.80
C PRO A 54 15.69 4.96 -8.99
N ASN A 55 15.72 3.92 -9.84
CA ASN A 55 14.77 3.78 -10.94
C ASN A 55 13.32 3.55 -10.45
N GLY A 56 13.12 3.11 -9.20
CA GLY A 56 11.80 3.01 -8.60
C GLY A 56 11.09 4.38 -8.57
N PRO A 57 11.57 5.35 -7.79
CA PRO A 57 11.00 6.70 -7.81
C PRO A 57 11.11 7.40 -9.18
N GLU A 58 12.19 7.22 -9.94
CA GLU A 58 12.32 7.83 -11.27
C GLU A 58 11.22 7.35 -12.24
N SER A 59 10.84 6.08 -12.19
CA SER A 59 9.75 5.59 -13.05
C SER A 59 8.43 6.31 -12.75
N HIS A 60 8.08 6.46 -11.48
CA HIS A 60 6.86 7.17 -11.07
C HIS A 60 6.91 8.68 -11.35
N TYR A 61 8.10 9.28 -11.25
CA TYR A 61 8.29 10.67 -11.63
C TYR A 61 8.01 10.92 -13.12
N HIS A 62 8.42 9.98 -13.99
CA HIS A 62 8.23 10.10 -15.44
C HIS A 62 6.91 9.55 -15.97
N THR A 63 6.12 8.83 -15.16
CA THR A 63 4.85 8.22 -15.58
C THR A 63 3.70 8.63 -14.68
N THR A 64 3.60 8.08 -13.47
CA THR A 64 2.45 8.25 -12.56
C THR A 64 2.21 9.71 -12.20
N GLY A 65 3.27 10.47 -11.93
CA GLY A 65 3.16 11.91 -11.62
C GLY A 65 2.53 12.71 -12.76
N PRO A 66 3.10 12.68 -13.99
CA PRO A 66 2.49 13.30 -15.15
C PRO A 66 1.06 12.85 -15.44
N GLU A 67 0.78 11.54 -15.34
CA GLU A 67 -0.56 10.99 -15.59
C GLU A 67 -1.60 11.55 -14.62
N ILE A 68 -1.28 11.66 -13.32
CA ILE A 68 -2.18 12.26 -12.33
C ILE A 68 -2.36 13.75 -12.61
N TRP A 69 -1.29 14.47 -12.88
CA TRP A 69 -1.32 15.91 -13.16
C TRP A 69 -2.22 16.25 -14.34
N GLU A 70 -2.03 15.54 -15.46
CA GLU A 70 -2.84 15.72 -16.67
C GLU A 70 -4.28 15.24 -16.48
N ALA A 71 -4.50 14.08 -15.86
CA ALA A 71 -5.84 13.54 -15.65
C ALA A 71 -6.70 14.38 -14.70
N SER A 72 -6.08 15.17 -13.83
CA SER A 72 -6.76 16.12 -12.93
C SER A 72 -6.95 17.52 -13.53
N ASP A 73 -6.65 17.71 -14.81
CA ASP A 73 -6.62 19.04 -15.44
C ASP A 73 -5.77 20.05 -14.63
N HIS A 74 -4.66 19.57 -14.05
CA HIS A 74 -3.73 20.35 -13.20
C HIS A 74 -4.37 20.90 -11.90
N GLN A 75 -5.48 20.28 -11.45
CA GLN A 75 -6.25 20.78 -10.30
C GLN A 75 -6.01 19.96 -9.02
N VAL A 76 -5.20 18.89 -9.06
CA VAL A 76 -4.88 18.13 -7.86
C VAL A 76 -4.24 19.02 -6.81
N THR A 77 -4.80 19.00 -5.60
CA THR A 77 -4.30 19.77 -4.45
C THR A 77 -3.62 18.87 -3.42
N HIS A 78 -4.06 17.61 -3.32
CA HIS A 78 -3.54 16.64 -2.38
C HIS A 78 -3.35 15.28 -3.05
N PHE A 79 -2.19 14.67 -2.82
CA PHE A 79 -1.88 13.32 -3.27
C PHE A 79 -1.65 12.41 -2.08
N VAL A 80 -2.40 11.30 -2.01
CA VAL A 80 -2.30 10.33 -0.91
C VAL A 80 -1.88 8.97 -1.46
N ALA A 81 -0.84 8.38 -0.87
CA ALA A 81 -0.38 7.04 -1.22
C ALA A 81 0.13 6.27 0.00
N GLY A 82 -0.05 4.96 0.01
CA GLY A 82 0.61 4.07 0.97
C GLY A 82 2.13 4.07 0.79
N ILE A 83 2.86 4.01 1.89
CA ILE A 83 4.32 3.95 1.88
C ILE A 83 4.74 2.49 2.11
N GLY A 84 5.33 1.86 1.08
CA GLY A 84 6.11 0.62 1.19
C GLY A 84 7.59 0.95 0.99
N THR A 85 8.19 0.55 -0.13
CA THR A 85 9.57 0.93 -0.46
C THR A 85 9.77 2.44 -0.69
N GLY A 86 8.68 3.20 -0.76
CA GLY A 86 8.70 4.66 -0.93
C GLY A 86 8.85 5.13 -2.37
N GLY A 87 9.07 4.23 -3.33
CA GLY A 87 9.29 4.62 -4.72
C GLY A 87 8.14 5.40 -5.34
N THR A 88 6.92 4.94 -5.12
CA THR A 88 5.70 5.55 -5.67
C THR A 88 5.48 6.97 -5.12
N ILE A 89 5.45 7.10 -3.79
CA ILE A 89 5.18 8.41 -3.17
C ILE A 89 6.31 9.41 -3.46
N SER A 90 7.58 8.94 -3.43
CA SER A 90 8.74 9.81 -3.69
C SER A 90 8.77 10.31 -5.13
N GLY A 91 8.56 9.42 -6.11
CA GLY A 91 8.58 9.82 -7.52
C GLY A 91 7.38 10.66 -7.93
N THR A 92 6.17 10.19 -7.62
CA THR A 92 4.93 10.90 -7.94
C THR A 92 4.84 12.23 -7.22
N GLY A 93 5.11 12.23 -5.90
CA GLY A 93 5.02 13.44 -5.09
C GLY A 93 6.03 14.50 -5.50
N ARG A 94 7.28 14.10 -5.84
CA ARG A 94 8.28 15.04 -6.38
C ARG A 94 7.79 15.71 -7.66
N TYR A 95 7.27 14.93 -8.60
CA TYR A 95 6.72 15.49 -9.84
C TYR A 95 5.57 16.47 -9.58
N LEU A 96 4.61 16.06 -8.75
CA LEU A 96 3.44 16.90 -8.46
C LEU A 96 3.81 18.21 -7.76
N LYS A 97 4.75 18.16 -6.81
CA LYS A 97 5.28 19.37 -6.16
C LYS A 97 6.00 20.27 -7.16
N GLU A 98 6.85 19.74 -8.02
CA GLU A 98 7.54 20.51 -9.06
C GLU A 98 6.55 21.13 -10.08
N ALA A 99 5.57 20.35 -10.54
CA ALA A 99 4.57 20.82 -11.52
C ALA A 99 3.63 21.89 -10.98
N SER A 100 3.40 21.91 -9.66
CA SER A 100 2.52 22.86 -8.97
C SER A 100 3.24 24.02 -8.28
N ASP A 101 4.55 24.19 -8.50
CA ASP A 101 5.37 25.17 -7.76
C ASP A 101 5.27 24.99 -6.22
N GLY A 102 5.15 23.73 -5.76
CA GLY A 102 5.06 23.36 -4.34
C GLY A 102 3.66 23.44 -3.73
N ALA A 103 2.63 23.68 -4.53
CA ALA A 103 1.25 23.83 -4.00
C ALA A 103 0.61 22.49 -3.60
N VAL A 104 0.92 21.39 -4.29
CA VAL A 104 0.36 20.07 -3.98
C VAL A 104 0.92 19.54 -2.66
N GLN A 105 0.02 19.16 -1.77
CA GLN A 105 0.36 18.46 -0.53
C GLN A 105 0.49 16.95 -0.79
N VAL A 106 1.53 16.33 -0.25
CA VAL A 106 1.81 14.89 -0.38
C VAL A 106 1.65 14.21 0.98
N ILE A 107 0.68 13.30 1.06
CA ILE A 107 0.32 12.62 2.30
C ILE A 107 0.69 11.13 2.20
N GLY A 108 1.53 10.66 3.11
CA GLY A 108 1.85 9.26 3.27
C GLY A 108 0.81 8.55 4.13
N ALA A 109 0.27 7.43 3.66
CA ALA A 109 -0.50 6.53 4.49
C ALA A 109 0.41 5.40 5.00
N ASP A 110 0.41 5.15 6.30
CA ASP A 110 1.33 4.21 6.95
C ASP A 110 0.58 3.31 7.94
N PRO A 111 0.84 1.98 7.96
CA PRO A 111 0.23 1.12 8.96
C PRO A 111 0.77 1.37 10.36
N GLU A 112 -0.09 1.26 11.35
CA GLU A 112 0.32 1.23 12.75
C GLU A 112 1.31 0.08 12.97
N GLY A 113 2.47 0.38 13.57
CA GLY A 113 3.57 -0.57 13.73
C GLY A 113 4.70 -0.44 12.71
N SER A 114 4.56 0.39 11.68
CA SER A 114 5.62 0.73 10.74
C SER A 114 6.53 1.84 11.27
N ILE A 115 7.78 1.85 10.79
CA ILE A 115 8.81 2.82 11.21
C ILE A 115 8.51 4.25 10.75
N TYR A 116 7.70 4.44 9.70
CA TYR A 116 7.54 5.76 9.08
C TYR A 116 6.78 6.73 9.97
N SER A 117 5.67 6.30 10.55
CA SER A 117 4.84 7.13 11.43
C SER A 117 5.32 7.13 12.88
N ASN A 118 5.85 6.00 13.37
CA ASN A 118 6.35 5.90 14.75
C ASN A 118 7.58 4.98 14.87
N PRO A 119 8.80 5.51 14.75
CA PRO A 119 10.01 4.69 14.84
C PRO A 119 10.29 4.11 16.23
N ASN A 120 9.54 4.53 17.27
CA ASN A 120 9.71 4.01 18.63
C ASN A 120 8.73 2.86 18.97
N ASP A 121 7.81 2.54 18.08
CA ASP A 121 6.79 1.50 18.28
C ASP A 121 6.62 0.66 17.00
N VAL A 122 7.70 -0.02 16.61
CA VAL A 122 7.71 -0.89 15.44
C VAL A 122 7.25 -2.28 15.86
N HIS A 123 6.13 -2.75 15.27
CA HIS A 123 5.55 -4.06 15.57
C HIS A 123 4.81 -4.62 14.34
N GLN A 124 4.33 -5.86 14.42
CA GLN A 124 3.63 -6.52 13.31
C GLN A 124 2.24 -5.91 13.07
N TYR A 125 1.87 -5.81 11.82
CA TYR A 125 0.57 -5.43 11.29
C TYR A 125 0.16 -6.41 10.19
N SER A 126 -1.11 -6.35 9.76
CA SER A 126 -1.69 -7.31 8.80
C SER A 126 -1.92 -6.72 7.40
N ILE A 127 -1.76 -5.42 7.23
CA ILE A 127 -1.87 -4.77 5.92
C ILE A 127 -0.65 -5.14 5.09
N GLU A 128 -0.89 -5.73 3.91
CA GLU A 128 0.18 -6.22 3.03
C GLU A 128 0.65 -5.15 2.06
N GLY A 129 1.95 -5.19 1.71
CA GLY A 129 2.56 -4.35 0.65
C GLY A 129 2.89 -2.91 1.04
N VAL A 130 2.73 -2.55 2.31
CA VAL A 130 3.01 -1.22 2.87
C VAL A 130 3.68 -1.35 4.23
N GLY A 131 4.27 -0.24 4.69
CA GLY A 131 5.03 -0.19 5.93
C GLY A 131 6.37 -0.91 5.83
N GLU A 132 7.30 -0.57 6.72
CA GLU A 132 8.62 -1.18 6.82
C GLU A 132 9.12 -1.12 8.28
N ASP A 133 10.17 -1.89 8.58
CA ASP A 133 10.92 -1.86 9.83
C ASP A 133 12.29 -1.16 9.69
N PHE A 134 12.60 -0.66 8.51
CA PHE A 134 13.78 0.15 8.19
C PHE A 134 13.43 1.22 7.14
N TYR A 135 14.35 2.16 6.89
CA TYR A 135 14.15 3.20 5.87
C TYR A 135 14.82 2.81 4.55
N PRO A 136 14.05 2.46 3.49
CA PRO A 136 14.60 2.24 2.16
C PRO A 136 15.21 3.50 1.58
N LYS A 137 16.28 3.36 0.76
CA LYS A 137 16.89 4.50 0.07
C LYS A 137 16.02 5.07 -1.05
N ALA A 138 15.07 4.28 -1.55
CA ALA A 138 14.09 4.75 -2.54
C ALA A 138 13.05 5.70 -1.94
N PHE A 139 12.94 5.78 -0.61
CA PHE A 139 12.03 6.68 0.08
C PHE A 139 12.72 8.01 0.41
N ASP A 140 12.21 9.08 -0.16
CA ASP A 140 12.55 10.44 0.24
C ASP A 140 11.72 10.83 1.47
N ARG A 141 12.36 10.85 2.63
CA ARG A 141 11.71 11.09 3.94
C ARG A 141 11.25 12.53 4.13
N GLU A 142 11.79 13.46 3.35
CA GLU A 142 11.48 14.90 3.45
C GLU A 142 10.34 15.30 2.48
N LEU A 143 9.94 14.37 1.59
CA LEU A 143 8.96 14.66 0.56
C LEU A 143 7.51 14.72 1.07
N PRO A 144 7.01 13.76 1.89
CA PRO A 144 5.65 13.85 2.44
C PRO A 144 5.53 15.05 3.37
N ASP A 145 4.45 15.82 3.21
CA ASP A 145 4.10 16.91 4.11
C ASP A 145 3.57 16.38 5.45
N GLU A 146 2.89 15.21 5.38
CA GLU A 146 2.39 14.51 6.56
C GLU A 146 2.36 12.99 6.32
N ILE A 147 2.51 12.22 7.41
CA ILE A 147 2.31 10.76 7.41
C ILE A 147 1.17 10.42 8.37
N VAL A 148 0.09 9.87 7.83
CA VAL A 148 -1.12 9.51 8.58
C VAL A 148 -1.11 8.03 8.90
N GLN A 149 -1.13 7.72 10.20
CA GLN A 149 -1.18 6.35 10.70
C GLN A 149 -2.60 5.77 10.63
N VAL A 150 -2.69 4.50 10.18
CA VAL A 150 -3.94 3.75 10.07
C VAL A 150 -3.73 2.34 10.62
N ASN A 151 -4.62 1.87 11.50
CA ASN A 151 -4.55 0.50 11.98
C ASN A 151 -5.23 -0.51 11.04
N ASP A 152 -4.95 -1.80 11.23
CA ASP A 152 -5.45 -2.89 10.40
C ASP A 152 -6.99 -2.91 10.29
N ALA A 153 -7.69 -2.70 11.43
CA ALA A 153 -9.15 -2.76 11.47
C ALA A 153 -9.78 -1.63 10.63
N GLU A 154 -9.24 -0.41 10.73
CA GLU A 154 -9.68 0.74 9.95
C GLU A 154 -9.45 0.51 8.44
N ALA A 155 -8.28 -0.01 8.08
CA ALA A 155 -7.94 -0.30 6.69
C ALA A 155 -8.85 -1.38 6.09
N PHE A 156 -9.07 -2.49 6.81
CA PHE A 156 -9.91 -3.59 6.34
C PHE A 156 -11.39 -3.22 6.29
N GLU A 157 -11.88 -2.44 7.24
CA GLU A 157 -13.24 -1.89 7.19
C GLU A 157 -13.43 -1.04 5.93
N MET A 158 -12.52 -0.12 5.66
CA MET A 158 -12.58 0.74 4.48
C MET A 158 -12.47 -0.06 3.19
N THR A 159 -11.58 -1.07 3.11
CA THR A 159 -11.45 -1.96 1.95
C THR A 159 -12.78 -2.64 1.61
N ARG A 160 -13.46 -3.18 2.62
CA ARG A 160 -14.76 -3.83 2.45
C ARG A 160 -15.87 -2.84 2.07
N ARG A 161 -15.85 -1.65 2.65
CA ARG A 161 -16.79 -0.57 2.32
C ARG A 161 -16.62 -0.07 0.90
N LEU A 162 -15.40 0.14 0.42
CA LEU A 162 -15.13 0.53 -0.97
C LEU A 162 -15.72 -0.46 -1.96
N ALA A 163 -15.60 -1.76 -1.69
CA ALA A 163 -16.23 -2.78 -2.53
C ALA A 163 -17.76 -2.74 -2.46
N ALA A 164 -18.34 -2.55 -1.28
CA ALA A 164 -19.79 -2.65 -1.06
C ALA A 164 -20.56 -1.36 -1.42
N GLU A 165 -19.94 -0.20 -1.24
CA GLU A 165 -20.56 1.13 -1.37
C GLU A 165 -20.22 1.79 -2.71
N GLU A 166 -18.94 1.62 -3.18
CA GLU A 166 -18.42 2.29 -4.39
C GLU A 166 -18.18 1.31 -5.57
N GLY A 167 -18.30 -0.01 -5.34
CA GLY A 167 -18.01 -1.01 -6.38
C GLY A 167 -16.52 -1.15 -6.71
N LEU A 168 -15.64 -0.67 -5.83
CA LEU A 168 -14.19 -0.71 -6.00
C LEU A 168 -13.62 -1.92 -5.24
N LEU A 169 -13.34 -3.01 -5.97
CA LEU A 169 -12.71 -4.21 -5.41
C LEU A 169 -11.18 -4.01 -5.38
N VAL A 170 -10.67 -3.56 -4.25
CA VAL A 170 -9.26 -3.16 -4.03
C VAL A 170 -8.64 -3.89 -2.83
N GLY A 171 -7.33 -3.82 -2.65
CA GLY A 171 -6.60 -4.44 -1.53
C GLY A 171 -6.57 -3.62 -0.25
N GLY A 172 -5.97 -4.19 0.81
CA GLY A 172 -5.92 -3.59 2.15
C GLY A 172 -5.16 -2.27 2.20
N SER A 173 -4.09 -2.13 1.43
CA SER A 173 -3.32 -0.88 1.32
C SER A 173 -4.13 0.25 0.69
N SER A 174 -5.06 -0.08 -0.22
CA SER A 174 -6.01 0.89 -0.78
C SER A 174 -6.99 1.40 0.26
N GLY A 175 -7.56 0.50 1.08
CA GLY A 175 -8.42 0.88 2.20
C GLY A 175 -7.69 1.74 3.22
N MET A 176 -6.43 1.43 3.51
CA MET A 176 -5.56 2.24 4.35
C MET A 176 -5.37 3.65 3.76
N ALA A 177 -5.04 3.76 2.47
CA ALA A 177 -4.82 5.05 1.82
C ALA A 177 -6.08 5.93 1.82
N VAL A 178 -7.28 5.35 1.55
CA VAL A 178 -8.54 6.10 1.63
C VAL A 178 -8.86 6.50 3.07
N THR A 179 -8.61 5.63 4.06
CA THR A 179 -8.78 5.97 5.47
C THR A 179 -7.88 7.14 5.87
N ALA A 180 -6.61 7.11 5.47
CA ALA A 180 -5.67 8.20 5.71
C ALA A 180 -6.14 9.51 5.07
N ALA A 181 -6.59 9.47 3.82
CA ALA A 181 -7.13 10.62 3.11
C ALA A 181 -8.33 11.24 3.85
N LEU A 182 -9.26 10.40 4.35
CA LEU A 182 -10.42 10.87 5.10
C LEU A 182 -10.07 11.41 6.49
N LYS A 183 -9.08 10.84 7.17
CA LYS A 183 -8.55 11.36 8.44
C LYS A 183 -7.95 12.74 8.21
N TYR A 184 -7.04 12.84 7.24
CA TYR A 184 -6.39 14.10 6.87
C TYR A 184 -7.40 15.17 6.49
N ALA A 185 -8.37 14.85 5.62
CA ALA A 185 -9.39 15.81 5.18
C ALA A 185 -10.23 16.37 6.34
N ARG A 186 -10.54 15.54 7.33
CA ARG A 186 -11.28 15.98 8.53
C ARG A 186 -10.43 16.84 9.48
N GLU A 187 -9.15 16.48 9.65
CA GLU A 187 -8.22 17.17 10.54
C GLU A 187 -7.85 18.58 10.01
N HIS A 188 -7.77 18.70 8.69
CA HIS A 188 -7.44 19.96 8.01
C HIS A 188 -8.65 20.71 7.44
N ASP A 189 -9.88 20.28 7.79
CA ASP A 189 -11.13 20.94 7.36
C ASP A 189 -11.18 21.18 5.82
N LEU A 190 -10.76 20.17 5.02
CA LEU A 190 -10.78 20.28 3.55
C LEU A 190 -12.22 20.46 3.07
N ASP A 191 -12.41 21.35 2.09
CA ASP A 191 -13.69 21.69 1.51
C ASP A 191 -13.80 21.29 0.02
N GLU A 192 -14.83 21.76 -0.67
CA GLU A 192 -15.12 21.41 -2.06
C GLU A 192 -14.14 21.99 -3.10
N ASP A 193 -13.28 22.92 -2.69
CA ASP A 193 -12.27 23.51 -3.58
C ASP A 193 -10.99 22.64 -3.66
N GLN A 194 -10.84 21.62 -2.80
CA GLN A 194 -9.71 20.71 -2.81
C GLN A 194 -9.99 19.42 -3.60
N LEU A 195 -9.07 19.07 -4.50
CA LEU A 195 -9.07 17.80 -5.21
C LEU A 195 -8.02 16.84 -4.61
N VAL A 196 -8.53 15.84 -3.89
CA VAL A 196 -7.70 14.81 -3.26
C VAL A 196 -7.62 13.59 -4.17
N VAL A 197 -6.43 13.25 -4.64
CA VAL A 197 -6.18 12.03 -5.41
C VAL A 197 -5.56 10.97 -4.51
N VAL A 198 -6.22 9.81 -4.42
CA VAL A 198 -5.76 8.67 -3.61
C VAL A 198 -5.33 7.53 -4.53
N LEU A 199 -4.11 7.04 -4.35
CA LEU A 199 -3.61 5.90 -5.11
C LEU A 199 -4.14 4.59 -4.53
N LEU A 200 -4.79 3.78 -5.37
CA LEU A 200 -5.30 2.44 -5.06
C LEU A 200 -4.49 1.42 -5.88
N PRO A 201 -3.42 0.82 -5.29
CA PRO A 201 -2.36 0.19 -6.10
C PRO A 201 -2.69 -1.20 -6.64
N ASP A 202 -3.64 -1.92 -6.04
CA ASP A 202 -3.91 -3.31 -6.42
C ASP A 202 -5.39 -3.70 -6.37
N SER A 203 -5.66 -4.90 -6.88
CA SER A 203 -7.01 -5.48 -6.91
C SER A 203 -7.30 -6.32 -5.67
N GLY A 204 -8.52 -6.25 -5.16
CA GLY A 204 -9.02 -7.08 -4.07
C GLY A 204 -9.08 -8.57 -4.37
N ARG A 205 -8.84 -9.00 -5.62
CA ARG A 205 -8.87 -10.43 -6.01
C ARG A 205 -7.89 -11.29 -5.21
N SER A 206 -6.72 -10.76 -4.89
CA SER A 206 -5.70 -11.44 -4.09
C SER A 206 -6.08 -11.56 -2.60
N TYR A 207 -7.16 -10.92 -2.19
CA TYR A 207 -7.59 -10.86 -0.78
C TYR A 207 -8.96 -11.52 -0.53
N MET A 208 -9.49 -12.27 -1.51
CA MET A 208 -10.78 -12.95 -1.40
C MET A 208 -10.82 -13.98 -0.25
N GLU A 209 -9.71 -14.66 -0.01
CA GLU A 209 -9.55 -15.64 1.08
C GLU A 209 -9.14 -14.99 2.43
N LYS A 210 -8.95 -13.68 2.47
CA LYS A 210 -8.51 -12.92 3.65
C LYS A 210 -9.51 -11.82 4.00
N ILE A 211 -9.28 -10.58 3.56
CA ILE A 211 -10.07 -9.39 3.93
C ILE A 211 -11.55 -9.54 3.55
N PHE A 212 -11.85 -10.24 2.44
CA PHE A 212 -13.23 -10.47 1.98
C PHE A 212 -13.83 -11.78 2.48
N ASN A 213 -13.10 -12.58 3.28
CA ASN A 213 -13.57 -13.80 3.90
C ASN A 213 -13.90 -13.55 5.38
N ASP A 214 -15.17 -13.65 5.75
CA ASP A 214 -15.64 -13.38 7.11
C ASP A 214 -15.04 -14.34 8.16
N ASP A 215 -14.80 -15.60 7.80
CA ASP A 215 -14.22 -16.58 8.73
C ASP A 215 -12.76 -16.27 8.99
N TRP A 216 -12.01 -15.89 7.95
CA TRP A 216 -10.64 -15.43 8.11
C TRP A 216 -10.56 -14.15 8.98
N MET A 217 -11.41 -13.18 8.71
CA MET A 217 -11.48 -11.95 9.49
C MET A 217 -11.74 -12.21 10.97
N ARG A 218 -12.71 -13.07 11.29
CA ARG A 218 -13.00 -13.45 12.68
C ARG A 218 -11.84 -14.20 13.34
N ALA A 219 -11.23 -15.14 12.62
CA ALA A 219 -10.10 -15.92 13.11
C ALA A 219 -8.85 -15.06 13.40
N ASN A 220 -8.70 -13.92 12.72
CA ASN A 220 -7.57 -13.00 12.88
C ASN A 220 -7.88 -11.76 13.75
N GLY A 221 -9.00 -11.78 14.49
CA GLY A 221 -9.30 -10.73 15.48
C GLY A 221 -10.13 -9.56 14.95
N PHE A 222 -10.65 -9.62 13.72
CA PHE A 222 -11.43 -8.56 13.08
C PHE A 222 -12.95 -8.83 13.08
N ALA A 223 -13.47 -9.54 14.09
CA ALA A 223 -14.89 -9.86 14.19
C ALA A 223 -15.77 -8.60 14.15
N ASP A 224 -15.39 -7.56 14.86
CA ASP A 224 -16.11 -6.28 14.91
C ASP A 224 -16.19 -5.60 13.53
N VAL A 225 -15.14 -5.73 12.70
CA VAL A 225 -15.16 -5.22 11.32
C VAL A 225 -16.18 -5.99 10.49
N VAL A 226 -16.25 -7.32 10.65
CA VAL A 226 -17.24 -8.14 9.97
C VAL A 226 -18.65 -7.71 10.36
N GLU A 227 -18.93 -7.50 11.65
CA GLU A 227 -20.25 -7.07 12.14
C GLU A 227 -20.68 -5.72 11.55
N ARG A 228 -19.74 -4.80 11.38
CA ARG A 228 -20.02 -3.47 10.79
C ARG A 228 -20.19 -3.49 9.28
N THR A 229 -19.52 -4.40 8.57
CA THR A 229 -19.43 -4.40 7.10
C THR A 229 -20.25 -5.49 6.41
N SER A 230 -20.60 -6.59 7.10
CA SER A 230 -21.41 -7.65 6.53
C SER A 230 -22.86 -7.21 6.42
N LYS A 231 -23.43 -7.43 5.23
CA LYS A 231 -24.87 -7.26 5.02
C LYS A 231 -25.54 -8.60 5.27
N PRO A 232 -26.74 -8.66 5.90
CA PRO A 232 -27.49 -9.89 6.03
C PRO A 232 -27.69 -10.54 4.66
N SER A 233 -27.52 -11.86 4.57
CA SER A 233 -27.77 -12.59 3.34
C SER A 233 -29.19 -12.38 2.83
N LEU A 234 -29.44 -12.65 1.56
CA LEU A 234 -30.80 -12.60 1.04
C LEU A 234 -31.74 -13.61 1.78
N ALA A 235 -31.20 -14.77 2.18
CA ALA A 235 -31.91 -15.73 2.97
C ALA A 235 -32.31 -15.18 4.34
N GLU A 236 -31.40 -14.53 5.05
CA GLU A 236 -31.71 -13.92 6.35
C GLU A 236 -32.68 -12.73 6.25
N ARG A 237 -32.74 -12.06 5.08
CA ARG A 237 -33.68 -10.94 4.85
C ARG A 237 -35.08 -11.37 4.43
N TYR A 238 -35.18 -12.49 3.70
CA TYR A 238 -36.41 -12.83 2.99
C TYR A 238 -36.95 -14.26 3.23
N LEU A 239 -36.19 -15.11 3.95
CA LEU A 239 -36.59 -16.43 4.38
C LEU A 239 -36.59 -16.56 5.90
#